data_edd31738247269859f6da97691270b0d
#
_entry.id   edd31738247269859f6da97691270b0d
#
_cell.length_a   1.000
_cell.length_b   1.000
_cell.length_c   1.000
_cell.angle_alpha   90.00
_cell.angle_beta   90.00
_cell.angle_gamma   90.00
#
_symmetry.space_group_name_H-M   'P 1'
#
loop_
_entity.id
_entity.type
_entity.pdbx_description
1 polymer ?
#
loop_
_entity_poly.entity_id
_entity_poly.type
_entity_poly.pdbx_seq_one_letter_code
_entity_poly.pdbx_strand_id
1 'polypeptide(L)'
;MKYYLTVLLFLTLGACSYKNPLSDMQFQTTIAPPYVLANWYKIEAVGNPLKVYIEGDGNAFDADGHPTDNPTPKGTFLRELAADDPSPNVVYLARPCQFLKPNCSEVDWTTGRFSEKIINSMDIELKSLMKKARTDKIILVGFSGGAQVAGLLAVRHPQSTQKLITISGVLDHQAWSEYHKDTPLTASLNLKNYQEVLKKIPQTHYAGEDDTVVPPHLIQDFDSQNTIIISGATHDKGFSSIYKQIYEVK
;
A
#
# COMPACT_ATOMS: atom_id res chain seq x y z
N MET A 1 -58.41 42.00 3.04
CA MET A 1 -57.05 41.68 3.51
C MET A 1 -56.75 40.23 3.09
N LYS A 2 -55.87 39.98 2.10
CA LYS A 2 -55.45 38.65 1.66
C LYS A 2 -54.10 38.39 2.30
N TYR A 3 -54.03 37.40 3.15
CA TYR A 3 -52.73 36.94 3.74
C TYR A 3 -52.09 35.94 2.79
N TYR A 4 -50.89 36.25 2.28
CA TYR A 4 -50.04 35.32 1.55
C TYR A 4 -49.18 34.58 2.57
N LEU A 5 -49.39 33.29 2.67
CA LEU A 5 -48.56 32.38 3.47
C LEU A 5 -47.31 31.98 2.64
N THR A 6 -46.18 32.56 2.98
CA THR A 6 -44.90 32.18 2.34
C THR A 6 -44.35 30.93 3.02
N VAL A 7 -44.42 29.78 2.32
CA VAL A 7 -43.81 28.54 2.80
C VAL A 7 -42.31 28.59 2.44
N LEU A 8 -41.46 28.73 3.46
CA LEU A 8 -40.02 28.61 3.33
C LEU A 8 -39.66 27.10 3.28
N LEU A 9 -39.27 26.61 2.09
CA LEU A 9 -38.79 25.25 1.91
C LEU A 9 -37.30 25.21 2.30
N PHE A 10 -36.96 24.68 3.46
CA PHE A 10 -35.59 24.42 3.88
C PHE A 10 -35.08 23.19 3.12
N LEU A 11 -34.30 23.41 2.06
CA LEU A 11 -33.49 22.37 1.42
C LEU A 11 -32.29 22.05 2.35
N THR A 12 -32.41 20.97 3.12
CA THR A 12 -31.24 20.40 3.80
C THR A 12 -30.33 19.76 2.75
N LEU A 13 -29.29 20.49 2.33
CA LEU A 13 -28.17 19.92 1.59
C LEU A 13 -27.45 18.95 2.53
N GLY A 14 -27.75 17.65 2.39
CA GLY A 14 -26.95 16.60 2.97
C GLY A 14 -25.55 16.66 2.37
N ALA A 15 -24.62 17.35 3.01
CA ALA A 15 -23.21 17.24 2.68
C ALA A 15 -22.80 15.80 2.98
N CYS A 16 -22.61 14.98 1.95
CA CYS A 16 -21.87 13.72 2.09
C CYS A 16 -20.45 14.09 2.54
N SER A 17 -20.24 14.10 3.84
CA SER A 17 -18.92 14.23 4.43
C SER A 17 -18.15 12.95 4.05
N TYR A 18 -17.19 13.06 3.14
CA TYR A 18 -16.27 11.98 2.83
C TYR A 18 -15.43 11.71 4.10
N LYS A 19 -15.79 10.66 4.84
CA LYS A 19 -15.05 10.25 6.03
C LYS A 19 -13.73 9.62 5.59
N ASN A 20 -12.59 10.13 6.09
CA ASN A 20 -11.31 9.47 5.89
C ASN A 20 -11.38 8.06 6.53
N PRO A 21 -11.14 6.96 5.78
CA PRO A 21 -11.19 5.61 6.33
C PRO A 21 -10.33 5.44 7.59
N LEU A 22 -9.18 6.10 7.64
CA LEU A 22 -8.21 6.01 8.74
C LEU A 22 -8.51 6.92 9.94
N SER A 23 -9.72 7.56 10.00
CA SER A 23 -10.07 8.53 11.06
C SER A 23 -10.02 7.96 12.48
N ASP A 24 -10.19 6.65 12.63
CA ASP A 24 -10.22 5.97 13.92
C ASP A 24 -8.82 5.42 14.32
N MET A 25 -7.80 5.60 13.46
CA MET A 25 -6.40 5.28 13.73
C MET A 25 -5.63 6.52 14.15
N GLN A 26 -4.56 6.33 14.92
CA GLN A 26 -3.69 7.42 15.35
C GLN A 26 -2.77 7.83 14.20
N PHE A 27 -2.81 9.12 13.81
CA PHE A 27 -1.89 9.69 12.83
C PHE A 27 -0.54 10.04 13.45
N GLN A 28 0.54 9.70 12.76
CA GLN A 28 1.89 10.07 13.14
C GLN A 28 2.71 10.45 11.91
N THR A 29 3.63 11.39 12.09
CA THR A 29 4.71 11.66 11.14
C THR A 29 6.04 11.22 11.73
N THR A 30 6.89 10.61 10.91
CA THR A 30 8.22 10.16 11.35
C THR A 30 9.30 10.72 10.45
N ILE A 31 10.34 11.26 11.05
CA ILE A 31 11.56 11.68 10.32
C ILE A 31 12.34 10.41 10.01
N ALA A 32 12.33 10.02 8.74
CA ALA A 32 13.07 8.89 8.18
C ALA A 32 13.94 9.39 7.02
N PRO A 33 15.14 9.91 7.32
CA PRO A 33 15.94 10.64 6.34
C PRO A 33 16.14 9.88 5.02
N PRO A 34 16.06 10.59 3.87
CA PRO A 34 15.91 12.05 3.77
C PRO A 34 14.45 12.54 3.88
N TYR A 35 13.47 11.66 4.07
CA TYR A 35 12.05 11.98 4.02
C TYR A 35 11.41 12.14 5.39
N VAL A 36 10.16 12.64 5.36
CA VAL A 36 9.21 12.56 6.47
C VAL A 36 8.06 11.68 5.99
N LEU A 37 7.77 10.61 6.72
CA LEU A 37 6.73 9.66 6.39
C LEU A 37 5.46 9.92 7.19
N ALA A 38 4.31 9.71 6.52
CA ALA A 38 3.00 9.69 7.16
C ALA A 38 2.58 8.25 7.43
N ASN A 39 2.07 7.98 8.62
CA ASN A 39 1.48 6.70 8.95
C ASN A 39 0.26 6.87 9.85
N TRP A 40 -0.61 5.88 9.81
CA TRP A 40 -1.76 5.73 10.71
C TRP A 40 -1.66 4.36 11.36
N TYR A 41 -1.82 4.30 12.65
CA TYR A 41 -1.66 3.05 13.38
C TYR A 41 -2.71 2.86 14.48
N LYS A 42 -2.98 1.60 14.75
CA LYS A 42 -3.69 1.08 15.91
C LYS A 42 -2.76 0.06 16.56
N ILE A 43 -2.32 0.27 17.79
CA ILE A 43 -1.49 -0.65 18.57
C ILE A 43 -2.16 -0.83 19.92
N GLU A 44 -2.87 -1.94 20.09
CA GLU A 44 -3.69 -2.27 21.25
C GLU A 44 -3.13 -3.43 22.08
N ALA A 45 -2.32 -4.31 21.46
CA ALA A 45 -1.73 -5.47 22.12
C ALA A 45 -0.22 -5.55 21.88
N VAL A 46 0.55 -4.95 22.80
CA VAL A 46 2.03 -4.98 22.75
C VAL A 46 2.54 -6.42 22.75
N GLY A 47 3.53 -6.68 21.92
CA GLY A 47 4.12 -8.01 21.76
C GLY A 47 3.46 -8.89 20.70
N ASN A 48 2.25 -8.57 20.27
CA ASN A 48 1.59 -9.25 19.14
C ASN A 48 2.23 -8.80 17.81
N PRO A 49 2.14 -9.63 16.75
CA PRO A 49 2.62 -9.26 15.44
C PRO A 49 2.05 -7.90 14.96
N LEU A 50 2.87 -7.14 14.24
CA LEU A 50 2.48 -5.89 13.61
C LEU A 50 2.11 -6.13 12.16
N LYS A 51 0.88 -5.85 11.77
CA LYS A 51 0.42 -5.94 10.39
C LYS A 51 0.54 -4.57 9.73
N VAL A 52 1.32 -4.49 8.65
CA VAL A 52 1.67 -3.22 7.99
C VAL A 52 1.18 -3.24 6.55
N TYR A 53 0.27 -2.34 6.24
CA TYR A 53 -0.30 -2.10 4.92
C TYR A 53 0.52 -1.00 4.23
N ILE A 54 1.12 -1.33 3.08
CA ILE A 54 2.02 -0.44 2.33
C ILE A 54 1.36 -0.05 1.02
N GLU A 55 1.18 1.27 0.85
CA GLU A 55 0.43 1.86 -0.26
C GLU A 55 1.13 1.69 -1.61
N GLY A 56 0.32 1.64 -2.67
CA GLY A 56 0.76 1.63 -4.06
C GLY A 56 1.40 2.94 -4.52
N ASP A 57 1.60 3.08 -5.83
CA ASP A 57 2.22 4.27 -6.43
C ASP A 57 1.34 5.53 -6.28
N GLY A 58 0.07 5.33 -5.98
CA GLY A 58 -0.89 6.40 -5.76
C GLY A 58 -1.18 7.20 -7.03
N ASN A 59 -1.19 8.53 -6.93
CA ASN A 59 -1.43 9.43 -8.05
C ASN A 59 -0.09 9.91 -8.65
N ALA A 60 0.85 8.97 -8.89
CA ALA A 60 2.19 9.29 -9.40
C ALA A 60 2.16 9.84 -10.84
N PHE A 61 1.21 9.38 -11.65
CA PHE A 61 1.04 9.78 -13.05
C PHE A 61 -0.41 10.20 -13.31
N ASP A 62 -0.60 11.11 -14.27
CA ASP A 62 -1.90 11.49 -14.82
C ASP A 62 -2.38 10.48 -15.88
N ALA A 63 -3.53 10.75 -16.48
CA ALA A 63 -4.12 9.88 -17.51
C ALA A 63 -3.30 9.83 -18.81
N ASP A 64 -2.46 10.82 -19.06
CA ASP A 64 -1.61 10.91 -20.25
C ASP A 64 -0.20 10.35 -19.97
N GLY A 65 0.04 9.82 -18.76
CA GLY A 65 1.31 9.23 -18.35
C GLY A 65 2.37 10.24 -17.91
N HIS A 66 2.02 11.51 -17.70
CA HIS A 66 2.95 12.48 -17.16
C HIS A 66 3.00 12.40 -15.64
N PRO A 67 4.19 12.60 -15.03
CA PRO A 67 4.31 12.69 -13.58
C PRO A 67 3.42 13.80 -13.01
N THR A 68 2.72 13.51 -11.91
CA THR A 68 1.95 14.53 -11.20
C THR A 68 2.80 15.23 -10.15
N ASP A 69 2.34 16.41 -9.70
CA ASP A 69 2.99 17.14 -8.60
C ASP A 69 2.76 16.49 -7.23
N ASN A 70 1.86 15.52 -7.11
CA ASN A 70 1.50 14.93 -5.83
C ASN A 70 1.10 13.45 -5.97
N PRO A 71 1.98 12.52 -5.55
CA PRO A 71 1.73 11.09 -5.65
C PRO A 71 0.76 10.55 -4.58
N THR A 72 0.18 11.40 -3.72
CA THR A 72 -0.78 10.96 -2.70
C THR A 72 -1.95 10.20 -3.34
N PRO A 73 -2.28 8.98 -2.87
CA PRO A 73 -3.37 8.20 -3.43
C PRO A 73 -4.73 8.91 -3.34
N LYS A 74 -5.46 8.93 -4.44
CA LYS A 74 -6.86 9.38 -4.48
C LYS A 74 -7.82 8.26 -4.08
N GLY A 75 -7.52 7.02 -4.48
CA GLY A 75 -8.29 5.84 -4.10
C GLY A 75 -8.19 5.53 -2.60
N THR A 76 -9.14 4.77 -2.07
CA THR A 76 -9.24 4.44 -0.64
C THR A 76 -9.05 2.95 -0.33
N PHE A 77 -8.93 2.13 -1.36
CA PHE A 77 -8.93 0.66 -1.26
C PHE A 77 -8.05 0.13 -0.12
N LEU A 78 -6.76 0.45 -0.12
CA LEU A 78 -5.85 -0.07 0.90
C LEU A 78 -6.08 0.58 2.28
N ARG A 79 -6.51 1.86 2.31
CA ARG A 79 -6.87 2.56 3.55
C ARG A 79 -8.09 1.95 4.22
N GLU A 80 -9.11 1.58 3.45
CA GLU A 80 -10.30 0.87 3.95
C GLU A 80 -9.93 -0.50 4.46
N LEU A 81 -9.13 -1.26 3.70
CA LEU A 81 -8.66 -2.58 4.12
C LEU A 81 -7.87 -2.54 5.43
N ALA A 82 -7.00 -1.54 5.62
CA ALA A 82 -6.25 -1.36 6.86
C ALA A 82 -7.14 -0.91 8.03
N ALA A 83 -8.09 -0.02 7.78
CA ALA A 83 -9.00 0.49 8.82
C ALA A 83 -9.96 -0.59 9.34
N ASP A 84 -10.42 -1.47 8.45
CA ASP A 84 -11.37 -2.54 8.77
C ASP A 84 -10.68 -3.80 9.34
N ASP A 85 -9.34 -3.86 9.37
CA ASP A 85 -8.61 -5.01 9.93
C ASP A 85 -8.82 -5.09 11.44
N PRO A 86 -9.44 -6.17 11.97
CA PRO A 86 -9.70 -6.35 13.38
C PRO A 86 -8.46 -6.74 14.20
N SER A 87 -7.30 -6.92 13.55
CA SER A 87 -6.05 -7.22 14.26
C SER A 87 -5.71 -6.14 15.28
N PRO A 88 -5.13 -6.51 16.44
CA PRO A 88 -4.88 -5.53 17.50
C PRO A 88 -3.74 -4.55 17.17
N ASN A 89 -2.84 -4.89 16.26
CA ASN A 89 -1.73 -4.03 15.84
C ASN A 89 -1.73 -3.90 14.33
N VAL A 90 -2.22 -2.76 13.85
CA VAL A 90 -2.35 -2.45 12.41
C VAL A 90 -1.70 -1.10 12.12
N VAL A 91 -1.00 -1.03 11.01
CA VAL A 91 -0.43 0.21 10.46
C VAL A 91 -0.81 0.33 9.00
N TYR A 92 -1.27 1.51 8.60
CA TYR A 92 -1.23 1.97 7.22
C TYR A 92 -0.01 2.87 7.07
N LEU A 93 0.93 2.45 6.24
CA LEU A 93 2.19 3.14 5.99
C LEU A 93 2.20 3.72 4.58
N ALA A 94 2.10 5.05 4.49
CA ALA A 94 2.27 5.78 3.25
C ALA A 94 3.74 5.72 2.79
N ARG A 95 3.95 5.77 1.48
CA ARG A 95 5.31 5.82 0.94
C ARG A 95 5.88 7.25 1.03
N PRO A 96 7.22 7.42 0.93
CA PRO A 96 7.81 8.74 0.80
C PRO A 96 7.11 9.57 -0.27
N CYS A 97 6.93 10.85 0.01
CA CYS A 97 6.29 11.85 -0.86
C CYS A 97 4.76 11.77 -0.95
N GLN A 98 4.12 10.74 -0.41
CA GLN A 98 2.67 10.67 -0.25
C GLN A 98 2.24 11.39 1.04
N PHE A 99 1.20 12.19 0.97
CA PHE A 99 0.66 13.07 2.03
C PHE A 99 1.61 14.18 2.51
N LEU A 100 2.92 13.92 2.55
CA LEU A 100 3.96 14.85 2.98
C LEU A 100 5.08 14.85 1.95
N LYS A 101 5.61 16.04 1.60
CA LYS A 101 6.61 16.18 0.54
C LYS A 101 7.95 16.84 0.95
N PRO A 102 8.38 16.90 2.22
CA PRO A 102 9.69 17.44 2.52
C PRO A 102 10.80 16.64 1.83
N ASN A 103 11.71 17.33 1.17
CA ASN A 103 12.89 16.76 0.49
C ASN A 103 12.57 15.77 -0.64
N CYS A 104 11.38 15.87 -1.22
CA CYS A 104 10.93 15.03 -2.33
C CYS A 104 11.30 15.62 -3.68
N SER A 105 11.65 14.77 -4.61
CA SER A 105 11.81 15.08 -6.03
C SER A 105 10.98 14.13 -6.88
N GLU A 106 10.64 14.51 -8.09
CA GLU A 106 9.82 13.71 -9.01
C GLU A 106 10.36 12.28 -9.21
N VAL A 107 11.67 12.10 -9.23
CA VAL A 107 12.32 10.79 -9.32
C VAL A 107 11.87 9.86 -8.18
N ASP A 108 11.54 10.39 -7.00
CA ASP A 108 11.19 9.61 -5.81
C ASP A 108 9.83 8.90 -5.92
N TRP A 109 8.95 9.33 -6.82
CA TRP A 109 7.69 8.64 -7.12
C TRP A 109 7.57 8.19 -8.58
N THR A 110 8.63 8.38 -9.38
CA THR A 110 8.70 7.90 -10.76
C THR A 110 9.76 6.80 -10.90
N THR A 111 10.87 7.03 -11.59
CA THR A 111 11.88 6.01 -11.91
C THR A 111 12.65 5.49 -10.70
N GLY A 112 12.75 6.27 -9.62
CA GLY A 112 13.44 5.91 -8.38
C GLY A 112 12.50 5.47 -7.24
N ARG A 113 11.23 5.18 -7.54
CA ARG A 113 10.18 4.91 -6.54
C ARG A 113 10.40 3.67 -5.67
N PHE A 114 11.36 2.82 -6.03
CA PHE A 114 11.82 1.67 -5.24
C PHE A 114 13.33 1.74 -4.97
N SER A 115 13.92 2.94 -5.03
CA SER A 115 15.36 3.13 -4.82
C SER A 115 15.79 2.75 -3.40
N GLU A 116 17.08 2.48 -3.23
CA GLU A 116 17.67 2.17 -1.93
C GLU A 116 17.33 3.21 -0.86
N LYS A 117 17.34 4.52 -1.21
CA LYS A 117 16.98 5.59 -0.27
C LYS A 117 15.50 5.53 0.17
N ILE A 118 14.59 5.18 -0.75
CA ILE A 118 13.16 4.97 -0.45
C ILE A 118 13.02 3.80 0.53
N ILE A 119 13.62 2.65 0.22
CA ILE A 119 13.51 1.45 1.04
C ILE A 119 14.19 1.65 2.40
N ASN A 120 15.31 2.38 2.47
CA ASN A 120 15.95 2.72 3.75
C ASN A 120 15.05 3.57 4.65
N SER A 121 14.37 4.57 4.10
CA SER A 121 13.43 5.39 4.88
C SER A 121 12.22 4.58 5.37
N MET A 122 11.65 3.71 4.51
CA MET A 122 10.57 2.81 4.89
C MET A 122 11.01 1.81 5.99
N ASP A 123 12.25 1.33 5.93
CA ASP A 123 12.83 0.43 6.94
C ASP A 123 13.05 1.13 8.29
N ILE A 124 13.49 2.39 8.29
CA ILE A 124 13.60 3.20 9.51
C ILE A 124 12.25 3.30 10.20
N GLU A 125 11.19 3.61 9.44
CA GLU A 125 9.84 3.72 9.98
C GLU A 125 9.30 2.37 10.47
N LEU A 126 9.48 1.31 9.68
CA LEU A 126 9.08 -0.04 10.09
C LEU A 126 9.69 -0.42 11.44
N LYS A 127 10.99 -0.20 11.62
CA LYS A 127 11.69 -0.46 12.89
C LYS A 127 11.16 0.39 14.04
N SER A 128 10.82 1.65 13.78
CA SER A 128 10.20 2.54 14.77
C SER A 128 8.85 2.00 15.25
N LEU A 129 8.02 1.55 14.31
CA LEU A 129 6.70 0.98 14.58
C LEU A 129 6.80 -0.38 15.29
N MET A 130 7.74 -1.25 14.90
CA MET A 130 8.01 -2.51 15.60
C MET A 130 8.43 -2.26 17.05
N LYS A 131 9.30 -1.28 17.29
CA LYS A 131 9.69 -0.86 18.66
C LYS A 131 8.49 -0.34 19.45
N LYS A 132 7.61 0.47 18.84
CA LYS A 132 6.38 0.97 19.47
C LYS A 132 5.45 -0.17 19.85
N ALA A 133 5.26 -1.18 18.98
CA ALA A 133 4.47 -2.37 19.23
C ALA A 133 5.19 -3.39 20.14
N ARG A 134 6.46 -3.19 20.47
CA ARG A 134 7.34 -4.10 21.21
C ARG A 134 7.31 -5.53 20.64
N THR A 135 7.43 -5.64 19.33
CA THR A 135 7.39 -6.92 18.61
C THR A 135 8.55 -7.03 17.62
N ASP A 136 9.02 -8.24 17.42
CA ASP A 136 9.94 -8.61 16.35
C ASP A 136 9.25 -9.33 15.17
N LYS A 137 7.91 -9.43 15.22
CA LYS A 137 7.09 -10.15 14.24
C LYS A 137 6.25 -9.20 13.42
N ILE A 138 6.35 -9.33 12.10
CA ILE A 138 5.62 -8.48 11.15
C ILE A 138 4.88 -9.31 10.10
N ILE A 139 3.75 -8.78 9.66
CA ILE A 139 3.00 -9.24 8.51
C ILE A 139 2.95 -8.04 7.56
N LEU A 140 3.47 -8.20 6.36
CA LEU A 140 3.53 -7.13 5.38
C LEU A 140 2.47 -7.34 4.32
N VAL A 141 1.64 -6.33 4.08
CA VAL A 141 0.58 -6.31 3.06
C VAL A 141 0.89 -5.18 2.08
N GLY A 142 1.23 -5.51 0.85
CA GLY A 142 1.56 -4.52 -0.18
C GLY A 142 0.53 -4.50 -1.31
N PHE A 143 0.10 -3.32 -1.72
CA PHE A 143 -0.79 -3.12 -2.85
C PHE A 143 -0.05 -2.50 -4.04
N SER A 144 -0.25 -3.02 -5.27
CA SER A 144 0.32 -2.45 -6.49
C SER A 144 1.84 -2.27 -6.36
N GLY A 145 2.40 -1.08 -6.59
CA GLY A 145 3.81 -0.76 -6.33
C GLY A 145 4.23 -0.92 -4.86
N GLY A 146 3.29 -0.86 -3.90
CA GLY A 146 3.55 -1.16 -2.49
C GLY A 146 3.95 -2.60 -2.22
N ALA A 147 3.59 -3.54 -3.12
CA ALA A 147 4.02 -4.92 -3.07
C ALA A 147 5.55 -5.07 -3.23
N GLN A 148 6.13 -4.28 -4.15
CA GLN A 148 7.58 -4.21 -4.34
C GLN A 148 8.27 -3.75 -3.05
N VAL A 149 7.73 -2.69 -2.41
CA VAL A 149 8.26 -2.16 -1.14
C VAL A 149 8.11 -3.19 -0.02
N ALA A 150 6.93 -3.80 0.13
CA ALA A 150 6.67 -4.82 1.14
C ALA A 150 7.62 -6.02 1.00
N GLY A 151 7.81 -6.49 -0.22
CA GLY A 151 8.76 -7.58 -0.52
C GLY A 151 10.21 -7.21 -0.19
N LEU A 152 10.67 -6.02 -0.57
CA LEU A 152 12.02 -5.54 -0.26
C LEU A 152 12.24 -5.37 1.25
N LEU A 153 11.23 -4.94 2.01
CA LEU A 153 11.28 -4.91 3.47
C LEU A 153 11.28 -6.33 4.06
N ALA A 154 10.48 -7.25 3.51
CA ALA A 154 10.50 -8.66 3.93
C ALA A 154 11.89 -9.29 3.76
N VAL A 155 12.56 -9.00 2.63
CA VAL A 155 13.95 -9.43 2.37
C VAL A 155 14.94 -8.88 3.41
N ARG A 156 14.73 -7.68 3.90
CA ARG A 156 15.57 -7.07 4.96
C ARG A 156 15.30 -7.66 6.35
N HIS A 157 14.09 -8.16 6.57
CA HIS A 157 13.64 -8.72 7.84
C HIS A 157 13.15 -10.18 7.72
N PRO A 158 13.93 -11.10 7.13
CA PRO A 158 13.43 -12.43 6.79
C PRO A 158 13.06 -13.26 8.02
N GLN A 159 13.71 -13.01 9.17
CA GLN A 159 13.42 -13.71 10.43
C GLN A 159 12.21 -13.14 11.18
N SER A 160 11.91 -11.87 10.92
CA SER A 160 10.78 -11.16 11.55
C SER A 160 9.51 -11.28 10.73
N THR A 161 9.62 -11.48 9.41
CA THR A 161 8.46 -11.52 8.51
C THR A 161 7.76 -12.87 8.59
N GLN A 162 6.61 -12.88 9.26
CA GLN A 162 5.78 -14.08 9.38
C GLN A 162 5.00 -14.36 8.09
N LYS A 163 4.61 -13.33 7.37
CA LYS A 163 3.89 -13.44 6.09
C LYS A 163 4.09 -12.19 5.24
N LEU A 164 4.30 -12.41 3.95
CA LEU A 164 4.18 -11.38 2.91
C LEU A 164 2.88 -11.63 2.13
N ILE A 165 2.03 -10.63 2.06
CA ILE A 165 0.79 -10.64 1.28
C ILE A 165 0.87 -9.53 0.25
N THR A 166 0.53 -9.81 -1.00
CA THR A 166 0.43 -8.77 -2.01
C THR A 166 -0.93 -8.81 -2.71
N ILE A 167 -1.43 -7.66 -3.09
CA ILE A 167 -2.69 -7.51 -3.82
C ILE A 167 -2.39 -6.70 -5.07
N SER A 168 -2.69 -7.26 -6.25
CA SER A 168 -2.39 -6.61 -7.54
C SER A 168 -0.93 -6.11 -7.61
N GLY A 169 0.02 -6.92 -7.12
CA GLY A 169 1.37 -6.49 -6.78
C GLY A 169 2.32 -6.40 -7.98
N VAL A 170 3.03 -5.27 -8.11
CA VAL A 170 4.22 -5.21 -8.97
C VAL A 170 5.35 -5.93 -8.26
N LEU A 171 5.67 -7.17 -8.67
CA LEU A 171 6.71 -8.02 -8.04
C LEU A 171 8.00 -8.04 -8.86
N ASP A 172 7.90 -7.84 -10.16
CA ASP A 172 9.02 -7.62 -11.09
C ASP A 172 8.72 -6.35 -11.89
N HIS A 173 9.29 -5.23 -11.46
CA HIS A 173 9.03 -3.95 -12.14
C HIS A 173 9.64 -3.86 -13.53
N GLN A 174 10.66 -4.68 -13.85
CA GLN A 174 11.21 -4.72 -15.18
C GLN A 174 10.23 -5.38 -16.14
N ALA A 175 9.72 -6.57 -15.80
CA ALA A 175 8.70 -7.25 -16.60
C ALA A 175 7.43 -6.39 -16.76
N TRP A 176 7.03 -5.67 -15.69
CA TRP A 176 5.90 -4.76 -15.74
C TRP A 176 6.14 -3.58 -16.72
N SER A 177 7.31 -2.93 -16.66
CA SER A 177 7.66 -1.82 -17.56
C SER A 177 7.78 -2.29 -19.02
N GLU A 178 8.36 -3.48 -19.26
CA GLU A 178 8.46 -4.07 -20.59
C GLU A 178 7.08 -4.38 -21.20
N TYR A 179 6.16 -4.95 -20.39
CA TYR A 179 4.79 -5.24 -20.81
C TYR A 179 4.03 -3.98 -21.23
N HIS A 180 4.11 -2.92 -20.42
CA HIS A 180 3.43 -1.65 -20.70
C HIS A 180 4.18 -0.75 -21.69
N LYS A 181 5.40 -1.12 -22.10
CA LYS A 181 6.31 -0.29 -22.91
C LYS A 181 6.61 1.06 -22.24
N ASP A 182 6.73 1.02 -20.93
CA ASP A 182 6.95 2.18 -20.08
C ASP A 182 8.45 2.40 -19.81
N THR A 183 8.79 3.56 -19.26
CA THR A 183 10.18 3.91 -18.92
C THR A 183 10.75 2.93 -17.89
N PRO A 184 11.91 2.30 -18.16
CA PRO A 184 12.55 1.40 -17.21
C PRO A 184 12.90 2.10 -15.89
N LEU A 185 12.63 1.43 -14.75
CA LEU A 185 12.90 1.96 -13.41
C LEU A 185 14.36 1.73 -12.99
N THR A 186 15.31 2.29 -13.75
CA THR A 186 16.75 2.01 -13.60
C THR A 186 17.34 2.45 -12.27
N ALA A 187 16.70 3.40 -11.56
CA ALA A 187 17.11 3.86 -10.23
C ALA A 187 16.45 3.09 -9.07
N SER A 188 15.68 2.04 -9.39
CA SER A 188 14.89 1.25 -8.43
C SER A 188 15.50 -0.15 -8.23
N LEU A 189 15.38 -0.67 -7.02
CA LEU A 189 15.64 -2.08 -6.73
C LEU A 189 14.51 -2.93 -7.31
N ASN A 190 14.84 -4.11 -7.84
CA ASN A 190 13.84 -5.06 -8.32
C ASN A 190 13.76 -6.27 -7.38
N LEU A 191 12.57 -6.56 -6.87
CA LEU A 191 12.30 -7.67 -5.95
C LEU A 191 12.67 -9.02 -6.58
N LYS A 192 12.58 -9.13 -7.90
CA LYS A 192 13.01 -10.32 -8.68
C LYS A 192 14.42 -10.76 -8.34
N ASN A 193 15.32 -9.83 -8.02
CA ASN A 193 16.72 -10.14 -7.71
C ASN A 193 16.89 -10.80 -6.33
N TYR A 194 15.85 -10.90 -5.52
CA TYR A 194 15.87 -11.39 -4.14
C TYR A 194 15.03 -12.67 -3.93
N GLN A 195 14.62 -13.34 -4.99
CA GLN A 195 13.74 -14.51 -4.92
C GLN A 195 14.25 -15.61 -4.00
N GLU A 196 15.57 -15.84 -3.90
CA GLU A 196 16.15 -16.87 -3.04
C GLU A 196 15.93 -16.59 -1.54
N VAL A 197 15.82 -15.32 -1.14
CA VAL A 197 15.46 -14.95 0.21
C VAL A 197 13.95 -15.07 0.40
N LEU A 198 13.17 -14.59 -0.57
CA LEU A 198 11.71 -14.61 -0.54
C LEU A 198 11.13 -16.02 -0.43
N LYS A 199 11.71 -17.01 -1.10
CA LYS A 199 11.28 -18.42 -1.02
C LYS A 199 11.27 -18.98 0.40
N LYS A 200 11.97 -18.35 1.35
CA LYS A 200 12.04 -18.75 2.75
C LYS A 200 10.99 -18.06 3.62
N ILE A 201 10.26 -17.10 3.07
CA ILE A 201 9.23 -16.32 3.75
C ILE A 201 7.86 -16.83 3.28
N PRO A 202 6.92 -17.15 4.17
CA PRO A 202 5.55 -17.46 3.76
C PRO A 202 4.94 -16.33 2.96
N GLN A 203 4.39 -16.61 1.77
CA GLN A 203 3.86 -15.59 0.85
C GLN A 203 2.46 -15.95 0.37
N THR A 204 1.70 -14.95 -0.04
CA THR A 204 0.48 -15.10 -0.83
C THR A 204 0.31 -13.86 -1.71
N HIS A 205 0.14 -14.07 -3.00
CA HIS A 205 -0.04 -13.02 -3.99
C HIS A 205 -1.44 -13.11 -4.59
N TYR A 206 -2.28 -12.13 -4.30
CA TYR A 206 -3.62 -12.04 -4.88
C TYR A 206 -3.56 -11.19 -6.15
N ALA A 207 -4.05 -11.76 -7.26
CA ALA A 207 -4.09 -11.11 -8.56
C ALA A 207 -5.53 -11.03 -9.05
N GLY A 208 -5.95 -9.87 -9.54
CA GLY A 208 -7.26 -9.71 -10.19
C GLY A 208 -7.25 -10.36 -11.57
N GLU A 209 -8.28 -11.17 -11.90
CA GLU A 209 -8.41 -11.79 -13.23
C GLU A 209 -8.50 -10.73 -14.33
N ASP A 210 -9.22 -9.62 -14.06
CA ASP A 210 -9.47 -8.52 -14.99
C ASP A 210 -8.55 -7.30 -14.73
N ASP A 211 -7.43 -7.49 -14.00
CA ASP A 211 -6.47 -6.43 -13.75
C ASP A 211 -5.64 -6.14 -15.01
N THR A 212 -5.81 -4.94 -15.57
CA THR A 212 -5.07 -4.45 -16.74
C THR A 212 -3.86 -3.60 -16.35
N VAL A 213 -3.76 -3.17 -15.09
CA VAL A 213 -2.63 -2.38 -14.57
C VAL A 213 -1.48 -3.31 -14.17
N VAL A 214 -1.79 -4.39 -13.44
CA VAL A 214 -0.83 -5.47 -13.15
C VAL A 214 -1.48 -6.79 -13.57
N PRO A 215 -1.37 -7.16 -14.84
CA PRO A 215 -2.00 -8.38 -15.35
C PRO A 215 -1.57 -9.62 -14.57
N PRO A 216 -2.51 -10.55 -14.29
CA PRO A 216 -2.27 -11.68 -13.39
C PRO A 216 -1.10 -12.58 -13.83
N HIS A 217 -0.82 -12.68 -15.13
CA HIS A 217 0.30 -13.48 -15.63
C HIS A 217 1.66 -12.95 -15.13
N LEU A 218 1.83 -11.61 -14.97
CA LEU A 218 3.09 -11.03 -14.46
C LEU A 218 3.36 -11.47 -13.00
N ILE A 219 2.30 -11.64 -12.22
CA ILE A 219 2.40 -12.13 -10.83
C ILE A 219 2.66 -13.63 -10.83
N GLN A 220 1.99 -14.40 -11.71
CA GLN A 220 2.20 -15.85 -11.86
C GLN A 220 3.61 -16.18 -12.37
N ASP A 221 4.16 -15.38 -13.30
CA ASP A 221 5.53 -15.56 -13.81
C ASP A 221 6.59 -15.26 -12.73
N PHE A 222 6.25 -14.43 -11.75
CA PHE A 222 7.10 -14.19 -10.59
C PHE A 222 7.05 -15.35 -9.58
N ASP A 223 5.85 -15.79 -9.15
CA ASP A 223 5.64 -16.89 -8.21
C ASP A 223 4.26 -17.55 -8.42
N SER A 224 4.22 -18.54 -9.30
CA SER A 224 2.96 -19.24 -9.61
C SER A 224 2.41 -20.07 -8.45
N GLN A 225 3.27 -20.54 -7.53
CA GLN A 225 2.86 -21.44 -6.44
C GLN A 225 2.09 -20.70 -5.35
N ASN A 226 2.40 -19.44 -5.11
CA ASN A 226 1.79 -18.60 -4.08
C ASN A 226 0.78 -17.60 -4.66
N THR A 227 0.50 -17.63 -5.97
CA THR A 227 -0.45 -16.73 -6.63
C THR A 227 -1.86 -17.30 -6.65
N ILE A 228 -2.81 -16.49 -6.22
CA ILE A 228 -4.24 -16.78 -6.22
C ILE A 228 -4.94 -15.76 -7.12
N ILE A 229 -5.57 -16.24 -8.20
CA ILE A 229 -6.36 -15.39 -9.11
C ILE A 229 -7.74 -15.20 -8.52
N ILE A 230 -8.20 -13.95 -8.47
CA ILE A 230 -9.54 -13.59 -7.98
C ILE A 230 -10.40 -13.23 -9.17
N SER A 231 -11.40 -14.09 -9.43
CA SER A 231 -12.26 -13.94 -10.59
C SER A 231 -13.09 -12.65 -10.53
N GLY A 232 -13.14 -11.93 -11.65
CA GLY A 232 -13.83 -10.64 -11.79
C GLY A 232 -13.22 -9.48 -11.01
N ALA A 233 -12.08 -9.68 -10.34
CA ALA A 233 -11.37 -8.58 -9.69
C ALA A 233 -10.51 -7.80 -10.70
N THR A 234 -10.56 -6.48 -10.57
CA THR A 234 -9.70 -5.52 -11.29
C THR A 234 -8.52 -5.11 -10.42
N HIS A 235 -7.85 -3.98 -10.71
CA HIS A 235 -6.68 -3.55 -9.95
C HIS A 235 -6.97 -3.28 -8.47
N ASP A 236 -8.07 -2.60 -8.16
CA ASP A 236 -8.42 -2.15 -6.80
C ASP A 236 -9.86 -2.51 -6.38
N LYS A 237 -10.54 -3.39 -7.14
CA LYS A 237 -11.93 -3.79 -6.87
C LYS A 237 -12.11 -5.30 -6.99
N GLY A 238 -13.14 -5.83 -6.32
CA GLY A 238 -13.50 -7.24 -6.41
C GLY A 238 -12.78 -8.14 -5.41
N PHE A 239 -11.97 -7.60 -4.50
CA PHE A 239 -11.17 -8.35 -3.53
C PHE A 239 -11.86 -8.67 -2.20
N SER A 240 -13.15 -8.37 -2.03
CA SER A 240 -13.85 -8.60 -0.74
C SER A 240 -13.80 -10.05 -0.24
N SER A 241 -13.73 -11.03 -1.14
CA SER A 241 -13.64 -12.45 -0.81
C SER A 241 -12.35 -12.83 -0.07
N ILE A 242 -11.28 -12.03 -0.17
CA ILE A 242 -9.99 -12.33 0.48
C ILE A 242 -9.78 -11.57 1.79
N TYR A 243 -10.64 -10.61 2.16
CA TYR A 243 -10.44 -9.78 3.36
C TYR A 243 -10.31 -10.62 4.61
N LYS A 244 -11.21 -11.59 4.80
CA LYS A 244 -11.13 -12.53 5.93
C LYS A 244 -9.80 -13.27 5.98
N GLN A 245 -9.29 -13.73 4.83
CA GLN A 245 -8.03 -14.45 4.74
C GLN A 245 -6.84 -13.56 5.11
N ILE A 246 -6.86 -12.27 4.75
CA ILE A 246 -5.84 -11.29 5.13
C ILE A 246 -5.92 -10.98 6.63
N TYR A 247 -7.13 -10.82 7.17
CA TYR A 247 -7.35 -10.44 8.56
C TYR A 247 -6.99 -11.56 9.55
N GLU A 248 -7.23 -12.82 9.20
CA GLU A 248 -6.97 -13.98 10.06
C GLU A 248 -5.49 -14.41 10.12
N VAL A 249 -4.59 -13.82 9.32
CA VAL A 249 -3.14 -14.06 9.43
C VAL A 249 -2.65 -13.48 10.76
N LYS A 250 -2.04 -14.35 11.57
CA LYS A 250 -1.52 -14.06 12.93
C LYS A 250 -0.01 -14.23 12.99
#